data_a232b122f6ebc86c3dcbd636206c5148
#
_entry.id   a232b122f6ebc86c3dcbd636206c5148
#
_cell.length_a   1.000
_cell.length_b   1.000
_cell.length_c   1.000
_cell.angle_alpha   90.00
_cell.angle_beta   90.00
_cell.angle_gamma   90.00
#
_symmetry.space_group_name_H-M   'P 1'
#
loop_
_entity.id
_entity.type
_entity.pdbx_description
1 polymer ?
#
loop_
_entity_poly.entity_id
_entity_poly.type
_entity_poly.pdbx_seq_one_letter_code
_entity_poly.pdbx_strand_id
1 'polypeptide(L)'
;MNKRRKQLQQLSKEELIENHILLEKRIQTLEKQVSDLRDLLLKQLPKPSKTSANSSVPPSRDEKPNREAKPAKKRGPKVGHEGTSRLRIEPDETVECRVTICGCCGADLSQHPQHEAARRQVIDLPPIQPIVRDIVRYGCYCPTCETYQRAQTAPEHESNGMFGRNVEQLVLYLHYAHPLSYQRVQGILAAQYNLSLGIGTLVNIVQRAQARLASVAESIRQQIQQAEVIGSDETGARVDGISQWQWVFQTPDLAYFTIVDSRASEVISTVLDDAVPQVWVSDLLSSQLCHPAQAYQVCLAHQVRDLQYVMDAHDCSWASDLQTLFYEVMTLTRQRDRHDFDQKVTDLHDRLDRLLETYPKSADSQRLWRRYRKHRDALLLCLARDDVPPTNNASEQALRNSVIYRKVIGGFRTDWGAQVYADVLSIIETARRRGQNIAQTLVAIFASQPAFSWQGE
;
A
#
# COMPACT_ATOMS: atom_id res chain seq x y z
N MET A 1 7.92 15.58 -65.39
CA MET A 1 7.82 16.92 -64.70
C MET A 1 7.80 18.12 -65.65
N ASN A 2 8.54 18.14 -66.74
CA ASN A 2 8.61 19.31 -67.62
C ASN A 2 7.31 19.65 -68.43
N LYS A 3 6.51 18.68 -68.82
CA LYS A 3 5.26 18.91 -69.62
C LYS A 3 4.17 19.60 -68.81
N ARG A 4 4.02 19.23 -67.53
CA ARG A 4 3.01 19.81 -66.60
C ARG A 4 3.36 21.24 -66.16
N ARG A 5 4.64 21.54 -66.06
CA ARG A 5 5.15 22.89 -65.73
C ARG A 5 4.92 23.88 -66.90
N LYS A 6 5.10 23.43 -68.15
CA LYS A 6 4.79 24.24 -69.36
C LYS A 6 3.29 24.52 -69.51
N GLN A 7 2.41 23.54 -69.17
CA GLN A 7 0.96 23.74 -69.16
C GLN A 7 0.51 24.74 -68.11
N LEU A 8 1.07 24.72 -66.91
CA LEU A 8 0.75 25.67 -65.83
C LEU A 8 1.22 27.08 -66.15
N GLN A 9 2.30 27.27 -66.93
CA GLN A 9 2.80 28.59 -67.37
C GLN A 9 1.95 29.24 -68.46
N GLN A 10 0.99 28.53 -69.06
CA GLN A 10 0.08 29.01 -70.05
C GLN A 10 -1.29 29.42 -69.52
N LEU A 11 -1.56 29.16 -68.23
CA LEU A 11 -2.81 29.50 -67.57
C LEU A 11 -2.84 30.94 -67.10
N SER A 12 -3.98 31.56 -67.15
CA SER A 12 -4.23 32.90 -66.62
C SER A 12 -4.15 32.87 -65.09
N LYS A 13 -3.99 34.01 -64.45
CA LYS A 13 -3.95 34.13 -62.99
C LYS A 13 -5.26 33.64 -62.35
N GLU A 14 -6.38 33.83 -62.98
CA GLU A 14 -7.70 33.39 -62.54
C GLU A 14 -7.84 31.87 -62.63
N GLU A 15 -7.41 31.25 -63.71
CA GLU A 15 -7.40 29.79 -63.87
C GLU A 15 -6.45 29.11 -62.89
N LEU A 16 -5.33 29.73 -62.51
CA LEU A 16 -4.42 29.24 -61.48
C LEU A 16 -5.06 29.28 -60.08
N ILE A 17 -5.81 30.32 -59.76
CA ILE A 17 -6.56 30.45 -58.51
C ILE A 17 -7.68 29.40 -58.42
N GLU A 18 -8.45 29.23 -59.51
CA GLU A 18 -9.50 28.18 -59.58
C GLU A 18 -8.91 26.77 -59.40
N ASN A 19 -7.83 26.47 -60.10
CA ASN A 19 -7.12 25.18 -59.92
C ASN A 19 -6.59 25.00 -58.51
N HIS A 20 -6.10 26.05 -57.85
CA HIS A 20 -5.65 25.99 -56.47
C HIS A 20 -6.80 25.68 -55.50
N ILE A 21 -7.91 26.37 -55.63
CA ILE A 21 -9.13 26.12 -54.82
C ILE A 21 -9.67 24.68 -55.05
N LEU A 22 -9.64 24.20 -56.28
CA LEU A 22 -10.05 22.85 -56.61
C LEU A 22 -9.13 21.81 -56.01
N LEU A 23 -7.82 22.03 -56.02
CA LEU A 23 -6.82 21.17 -55.37
C LEU A 23 -6.98 21.18 -53.85
N GLU A 24 -7.19 22.31 -53.21
CA GLU A 24 -7.47 22.39 -51.77
C GLU A 24 -8.73 21.59 -51.38
N LYS A 25 -9.83 21.73 -52.11
CA LYS A 25 -11.05 20.95 -51.92
C LYS A 25 -10.79 19.42 -52.08
N ARG A 26 -9.93 19.04 -53.04
CA ARG A 26 -9.56 17.67 -53.27
C ARG A 26 -8.70 17.13 -52.16
N ILE A 27 -7.75 17.89 -51.64
CA ILE A 27 -6.93 17.53 -50.47
C ILE A 27 -7.82 17.32 -49.25
N GLN A 28 -8.71 18.24 -48.93
CA GLN A 28 -9.65 18.09 -47.80
C GLN A 28 -10.53 16.83 -47.93
N THR A 29 -10.99 16.54 -49.15
CA THR A 29 -11.77 15.32 -49.41
C THR A 29 -10.95 14.05 -49.19
N LEU A 30 -9.70 14.02 -49.65
CA LEU A 30 -8.79 12.89 -49.47
C LEU A 30 -8.41 12.71 -48.01
N GLU A 31 -8.13 13.78 -47.30
CA GLU A 31 -7.83 13.75 -45.84
C GLU A 31 -9.01 13.17 -45.06
N LYS A 32 -10.25 13.56 -45.42
CA LYS A 32 -11.45 13.00 -44.83
C LYS A 32 -11.58 11.48 -45.14
N GLN A 33 -11.36 11.07 -46.38
CA GLN A 33 -11.41 9.66 -46.80
C GLN A 33 -10.34 8.84 -46.06
N VAL A 34 -9.13 9.33 -45.91
CA VAL A 34 -8.04 8.70 -45.18
C VAL A 34 -8.43 8.55 -43.69
N SER A 35 -9.02 9.59 -43.10
CA SER A 35 -9.52 9.54 -41.72
C SER A 35 -10.62 8.49 -41.55
N ASP A 36 -11.60 8.45 -42.46
CA ASP A 36 -12.71 7.49 -42.42
C ASP A 36 -12.22 6.05 -42.59
N LEU A 37 -11.29 5.80 -43.51
CA LEU A 37 -10.67 4.48 -43.73
C LEU A 37 -9.83 4.06 -42.51
N ARG A 38 -9.10 4.96 -41.89
CA ARG A 38 -8.36 4.71 -40.66
C ARG A 38 -9.29 4.32 -39.52
N ASP A 39 -10.41 5.04 -39.36
CA ASP A 39 -11.42 4.75 -38.33
C ASP A 39 -12.09 3.38 -38.56
N LEU A 40 -12.32 2.99 -39.82
CA LEU A 40 -12.82 1.66 -40.20
C LEU A 40 -11.81 0.56 -39.88
N LEU A 41 -10.53 0.76 -40.16
CA LEU A 41 -9.45 -0.19 -39.85
C LEU A 41 -9.30 -0.37 -38.34
N LEU A 42 -9.31 0.72 -37.55
CA LEU A 42 -9.23 0.68 -36.10
C LEU A 42 -10.43 -0.06 -35.47
N LYS A 43 -11.63 0.01 -36.07
CA LYS A 43 -12.81 -0.76 -35.63
C LYS A 43 -12.68 -2.27 -35.88
N GLN A 44 -11.87 -2.69 -36.85
CA GLN A 44 -11.64 -4.10 -37.17
C GLN A 44 -10.49 -4.73 -36.41
N LEU A 45 -9.60 -3.91 -35.82
CA LEU A 45 -8.51 -4.41 -34.99
C LEU A 45 -9.05 -4.94 -33.65
N PRO A 46 -8.54 -6.09 -33.16
CA PRO A 46 -8.90 -6.56 -31.83
C PRO A 46 -8.51 -5.51 -30.78
N LYS A 47 -9.44 -5.23 -29.86
CA LYS A 47 -9.13 -4.30 -28.75
C LYS A 47 -7.93 -4.82 -27.95
N PRO A 48 -7.04 -3.93 -27.49
CA PRO A 48 -5.90 -4.34 -26.69
C PRO A 48 -6.36 -5.06 -25.41
N SER A 49 -5.61 -6.08 -25.00
CA SER A 49 -5.88 -6.79 -23.76
C SER A 49 -5.70 -5.84 -22.58
N LYS A 50 -6.56 -5.95 -21.57
CA LYS A 50 -6.42 -5.19 -20.32
C LYS A 50 -5.31 -5.80 -19.47
N THR A 51 -4.31 -5.00 -19.15
CA THR A 51 -3.16 -5.32 -18.30
C THR A 51 -3.06 -4.37 -17.12
N SER A 52 -2.18 -4.65 -16.17
CA SER A 52 -1.92 -3.73 -15.06
C SER A 52 -1.32 -2.38 -15.49
N ALA A 53 -0.78 -2.29 -16.70
CA ALA A 53 -0.23 -1.06 -17.26
C ALA A 53 -1.29 -0.11 -17.83
N ASN A 54 -2.41 -0.65 -18.34
CA ASN A 54 -3.46 0.10 -19.02
C ASN A 54 -4.85 -0.06 -18.40
N SER A 55 -4.96 -0.62 -17.21
CA SER A 55 -6.23 -0.80 -16.51
C SER A 55 -6.00 -1.05 -15.02
N SER A 56 -7.08 -1.15 -14.24
CA SER A 56 -7.05 -1.53 -12.82
C SER A 56 -6.88 -3.04 -12.59
N VAL A 57 -6.52 -3.82 -13.62
CA VAL A 57 -6.22 -5.26 -13.46
C VAL A 57 -4.95 -5.42 -12.63
N PRO A 58 -4.96 -6.26 -11.57
CA PRO A 58 -3.77 -6.45 -10.76
C PRO A 58 -2.65 -7.15 -11.55
N PRO A 59 -1.35 -6.82 -11.31
CA PRO A 59 -0.20 -7.41 -12.02
C PRO A 59 -0.12 -8.94 -11.97
N SER A 60 -0.82 -9.56 -11.02
CA SER A 60 -0.89 -11.02 -10.91
C SER A 60 -1.74 -11.69 -11.99
N ARG A 61 -2.55 -10.92 -12.72
CA ARG A 61 -3.37 -11.38 -13.85
C ARG A 61 -2.75 -11.07 -15.22
N ASP A 62 -1.67 -10.30 -15.26
CA ASP A 62 -0.96 -10.06 -16.50
C ASP A 62 -0.40 -11.39 -17.05
N GLU A 63 -0.59 -11.62 -18.34
CA GLU A 63 0.13 -12.68 -19.04
C GLU A 63 1.62 -12.42 -18.90
N LYS A 64 2.34 -13.37 -18.30
CA LYS A 64 3.79 -13.26 -18.17
C LYS A 64 4.38 -13.43 -19.56
N PRO A 65 4.92 -12.40 -20.22
CA PRO A 65 5.61 -12.59 -21.47
C PRO A 65 6.72 -13.60 -21.25
N ASN A 66 6.89 -14.55 -22.16
CA ASN A 66 8.10 -15.39 -22.23
C ASN A 66 9.30 -14.43 -22.37
N ARG A 67 9.89 -14.04 -21.24
CA ARG A 67 11.01 -13.14 -21.25
C ARG A 67 12.21 -13.92 -21.76
N GLU A 68 12.63 -13.63 -22.98
CA GLU A 68 14.01 -13.93 -23.37
C GLU A 68 14.94 -13.44 -22.25
N ALA A 69 15.82 -14.32 -21.79
CA ALA A 69 16.73 -14.01 -20.70
C ALA A 69 17.57 -12.78 -21.10
N LYS A 70 17.23 -11.61 -20.55
CA LYS A 70 18.08 -10.43 -20.70
C LYS A 70 19.45 -10.78 -20.10
N PRO A 71 20.56 -10.44 -20.79
CA PRO A 71 21.89 -10.70 -20.26
C PRO A 71 21.98 -10.16 -18.83
N ALA A 72 22.43 -10.99 -17.90
CA ALA A 72 22.51 -10.66 -16.49
C ALA A 72 23.33 -9.37 -16.33
N LYS A 73 22.71 -8.29 -15.92
CA LYS A 73 23.44 -7.07 -15.52
C LYS A 73 24.38 -7.47 -14.38
N LYS A 74 25.65 -7.12 -14.48
CA LYS A 74 26.63 -7.30 -13.41
C LYS A 74 26.01 -6.73 -12.12
N ARG A 75 25.73 -7.61 -11.15
CA ARG A 75 25.26 -7.23 -9.82
C ARG A 75 26.47 -6.75 -9.04
N GLY A 76 26.50 -5.50 -8.66
CA GLY A 76 27.55 -4.89 -7.87
C GLY A 76 27.27 -3.41 -7.68
N PRO A 77 27.86 -2.76 -6.68
CA PRO A 77 27.74 -1.32 -6.51
C PRO A 77 28.27 -0.60 -7.77
N LYS A 78 27.66 0.52 -8.11
CA LYS A 78 28.13 1.36 -9.21
C LYS A 78 29.51 1.93 -8.88
N VAL A 79 30.32 2.20 -9.91
CA VAL A 79 31.59 2.91 -9.74
C VAL A 79 31.33 4.24 -9.01
N GLY A 80 32.06 4.49 -7.91
CA GLY A 80 31.85 5.67 -7.04
C GLY A 80 30.87 5.45 -5.89
N HIS A 81 30.34 4.24 -5.67
CA HIS A 81 29.55 3.93 -4.48
C HIS A 81 30.47 3.86 -3.25
N GLU A 82 30.29 4.79 -2.32
CA GLU A 82 30.95 4.72 -1.00
C GLU A 82 30.36 3.57 -0.21
N GLY A 83 31.21 2.60 0.14
CA GLY A 83 30.82 1.47 0.98
C GLY A 83 30.46 1.95 2.38
N THR A 84 29.23 1.67 2.83
CA THR A 84 28.84 1.91 4.22
C THR A 84 29.32 0.74 5.08
N SER A 85 30.26 1.01 5.99
CA SER A 85 30.64 0.08 7.05
C SER A 85 29.80 0.34 8.29
N ARG A 86 29.40 -0.74 8.98
CA ARG A 86 28.70 -0.63 10.26
C ARG A 86 29.62 -0.01 11.30
N LEU A 87 29.12 1.00 12.02
CA LEU A 87 29.84 1.56 13.16
C LEU A 87 30.03 0.48 14.23
N ARG A 88 31.23 0.47 14.83
CA ARG A 88 31.52 -0.40 15.98
C ARG A 88 30.67 0.06 17.17
N ILE A 89 30.15 -0.90 17.89
CA ILE A 89 29.45 -0.69 19.17
C ILE A 89 30.35 -1.17 20.30
N GLU A 90 30.10 -0.72 21.51
CA GLU A 90 30.84 -1.17 22.68
C GLU A 90 30.60 -2.68 22.87
N PRO A 91 31.64 -3.50 23.04
CA PRO A 91 31.49 -4.93 23.18
C PRO A 91 31.07 -5.31 24.60
N ASP A 92 30.12 -6.25 24.74
CA ASP A 92 29.75 -6.84 26.03
C ASP A 92 30.88 -7.70 26.59
N GLU A 93 31.69 -8.31 25.70
CA GLU A 93 32.79 -9.19 26.03
C GLU A 93 33.95 -9.00 25.03
N THR A 94 35.18 -9.09 25.55
CA THR A 94 36.39 -9.10 24.71
C THR A 94 37.10 -10.47 24.87
N VAL A 95 37.15 -11.23 23.77
CA VAL A 95 37.87 -12.49 23.72
C VAL A 95 39.27 -12.27 23.15
N GLU A 96 40.29 -12.49 23.97
CA GLU A 96 41.70 -12.40 23.57
C GLU A 96 42.21 -13.77 23.05
N CYS A 97 42.65 -13.80 21.81
CA CYS A 97 43.28 -14.97 21.22
C CYS A 97 44.78 -14.75 21.18
N ARG A 98 45.54 -15.46 22.03
CA ARG A 98 46.99 -15.34 22.13
C ARG A 98 47.69 -16.51 21.43
N VAL A 99 48.84 -16.25 20.85
CA VAL A 99 49.68 -17.28 20.24
C VAL A 99 50.44 -18.02 21.36
N THR A 100 50.21 -19.29 21.52
CA THR A 100 50.87 -20.13 22.55
C THR A 100 52.00 -20.94 22.01
N ILE A 101 51.92 -21.31 20.72
CA ILE A 101 52.92 -22.20 20.07
C ILE A 101 53.31 -21.59 18.70
N CYS A 102 54.60 -21.59 18.36
CA CYS A 102 55.07 -21.16 17.07
C CYS A 102 54.63 -22.17 15.99
N GLY A 103 53.88 -21.70 14.98
CA GLY A 103 53.41 -22.55 13.86
C GLY A 103 54.49 -23.07 12.93
N CYS A 104 55.73 -22.55 13.02
CA CYS A 104 56.86 -22.96 12.20
C CYS A 104 57.79 -23.98 12.89
N CYS A 105 58.18 -23.72 14.15
CA CYS A 105 59.19 -24.53 14.85
C CYS A 105 58.65 -25.21 16.14
N GLY A 106 57.42 -24.99 16.53
CA GLY A 106 56.82 -25.59 17.73
C GLY A 106 57.25 -24.98 19.06
N ALA A 107 58.05 -23.89 19.07
CA ALA A 107 58.50 -23.27 20.33
C ALA A 107 57.33 -22.67 21.10
N ASP A 108 57.39 -22.73 22.45
CA ASP A 108 56.41 -22.13 23.34
C ASP A 108 56.56 -20.59 23.31
N LEU A 109 55.48 -19.89 22.98
CA LEU A 109 55.40 -18.44 22.89
C LEU A 109 54.50 -17.82 23.98
N SER A 110 53.99 -18.61 24.90
CA SER A 110 53.01 -18.17 25.90
C SER A 110 53.52 -17.06 26.80
N GLN A 111 54.84 -16.98 27.06
CA GLN A 111 55.49 -15.96 27.89
C GLN A 111 56.16 -14.85 27.08
N HIS A 112 56.06 -14.86 25.76
CA HIS A 112 56.64 -13.81 24.93
C HIS A 112 55.69 -12.59 24.78
N PRO A 113 56.25 -11.37 24.69
CA PRO A 113 55.43 -10.18 24.45
C PRO A 113 54.62 -10.30 23.14
N GLN A 114 53.35 -10.02 23.24
CA GLN A 114 52.42 -10.07 22.09
C GLN A 114 51.75 -8.69 21.92
N HIS A 115 51.43 -8.33 20.70
CA HIS A 115 50.73 -7.10 20.36
C HIS A 115 49.48 -7.43 19.56
N GLU A 116 48.48 -6.52 19.61
CA GLU A 116 47.27 -6.68 18.81
C GLU A 116 47.58 -6.60 17.31
N ALA A 117 47.43 -7.72 16.60
CA ALA A 117 47.68 -7.82 15.18
C ALA A 117 46.41 -7.50 14.35
N ALA A 118 45.22 -7.81 14.87
CA ALA A 118 43.94 -7.55 14.23
C ALA A 118 42.79 -7.54 15.26
N ARG A 119 41.80 -6.72 15.00
CA ARG A 119 40.57 -6.70 15.82
C ARG A 119 39.37 -6.75 14.88
N ARG A 120 38.46 -7.71 15.14
CA ARG A 120 37.14 -7.77 14.49
C ARG A 120 36.05 -7.82 15.54
N GLN A 121 34.88 -7.29 15.22
CA GLN A 121 33.70 -7.38 16.08
C GLN A 121 32.77 -8.43 15.49
N VAL A 122 32.33 -9.38 16.32
CA VAL A 122 31.31 -10.40 16.01
C VAL A 122 30.10 -10.09 16.89
N ILE A 123 28.92 -10.05 16.29
CA ILE A 123 27.65 -9.87 17.00
C ILE A 123 26.86 -11.15 16.83
N ASP A 124 26.47 -11.76 17.95
CA ASP A 124 25.73 -13.00 17.98
C ASP A 124 24.51 -12.89 18.91
N LEU A 125 23.60 -13.85 18.86
CA LEU A 125 22.44 -13.96 19.73
C LEU A 125 22.63 -15.11 20.70
N PRO A 126 22.41 -14.90 22.01
CA PRO A 126 22.41 -15.97 22.96
C PRO A 126 21.20 -16.90 22.70
N PRO A 127 21.27 -18.19 23.06
CA PRO A 127 20.11 -19.08 23.03
C PRO A 127 18.97 -18.53 23.89
N ILE A 128 17.80 -18.35 23.27
CA ILE A 128 16.61 -17.85 23.97
C ILE A 128 15.98 -18.98 24.75
N GLN A 129 15.77 -18.78 26.06
CA GLN A 129 15.09 -19.74 26.94
C GLN A 129 13.84 -19.07 27.53
N PRO A 130 12.70 -19.81 27.62
CA PRO A 130 11.51 -19.31 28.29
C PRO A 130 11.74 -19.20 29.78
N ILE A 131 11.16 -18.17 30.39
CA ILE A 131 11.13 -18.03 31.85
C ILE A 131 9.86 -18.70 32.36
N VAL A 132 10.01 -19.75 33.19
CA VAL A 132 8.89 -20.42 33.84
C VAL A 132 8.75 -19.88 35.26
N ARG A 133 7.53 -19.47 35.65
CA ARG A 133 7.22 -18.95 36.98
C ARG A 133 6.01 -19.65 37.56
N ASP A 134 6.12 -20.10 38.78
CA ASP A 134 4.97 -20.54 39.57
C ASP A 134 4.38 -19.32 40.30
N ILE A 135 3.10 -19.04 40.08
CA ILE A 135 2.38 -17.98 40.76
C ILE A 135 1.54 -18.58 41.86
N VAL A 136 2.07 -18.59 43.09
CA VAL A 136 1.41 -19.13 44.28
C VAL A 136 0.57 -18.04 44.94
N ARG A 137 -0.74 -18.23 44.97
CA ARG A 137 -1.66 -17.32 45.67
C ARG A 137 -2.10 -17.95 46.98
N TYR A 138 -1.78 -17.29 48.08
CA TYR A 138 -2.24 -17.68 49.39
C TYR A 138 -3.64 -17.14 49.69
N GLY A 139 -4.38 -17.85 50.49
CA GLY A 139 -5.67 -17.42 50.96
C GLY A 139 -5.82 -17.71 52.46
N CYS A 140 -6.63 -16.91 53.14
CA CYS A 140 -6.98 -17.11 54.56
C CYS A 140 -8.46 -16.78 54.80
N TYR A 141 -8.98 -17.31 55.89
CA TYR A 141 -10.32 -17.00 56.36
C TYR A 141 -10.24 -15.78 57.30
N CYS A 142 -11.01 -14.74 57.01
CA CYS A 142 -11.05 -13.56 57.86
C CYS A 142 -11.93 -13.83 59.09
N PRO A 143 -11.40 -13.74 60.29
CA PRO A 143 -12.16 -14.06 61.51
C PRO A 143 -13.22 -12.96 61.83
N THR A 144 -13.10 -11.78 61.25
CA THR A 144 -14.01 -10.63 61.52
C THR A 144 -15.25 -10.65 60.65
N CYS A 145 -15.11 -10.92 59.34
CA CYS A 145 -16.23 -10.92 58.38
C CYS A 145 -16.61 -12.34 57.92
N GLU A 146 -15.97 -13.35 58.45
CA GLU A 146 -16.20 -14.78 58.17
C GLU A 146 -16.16 -15.12 56.68
N THR A 147 -15.33 -14.40 55.88
CA THR A 147 -15.16 -14.64 54.45
C THR A 147 -13.76 -15.10 54.11
N TYR A 148 -13.67 -15.98 53.11
CA TYR A 148 -12.38 -16.45 52.61
C TYR A 148 -11.76 -15.45 51.66
N GLN A 149 -10.58 -14.96 51.98
CA GLN A 149 -9.82 -14.02 51.18
C GLN A 149 -8.71 -14.72 50.40
N ARG A 150 -8.50 -14.35 49.16
CA ARG A 150 -7.39 -14.83 48.33
C ARG A 150 -6.51 -13.65 47.89
N ALA A 151 -5.20 -13.83 47.92
CA ALA A 151 -4.27 -12.88 47.39
C ALA A 151 -4.53 -12.67 45.88
N GLN A 152 -4.50 -11.39 45.46
CA GLN A 152 -4.54 -11.05 44.04
C GLN A 152 -3.18 -11.29 43.40
N THR A 153 -3.16 -11.62 42.13
CA THR A 153 -1.93 -11.66 41.33
C THR A 153 -1.51 -10.23 40.99
N ALA A 154 -0.21 -9.96 41.11
CA ALA A 154 0.32 -8.66 40.69
C ALA A 154 0.10 -8.47 39.17
N PRO A 155 -0.23 -7.26 38.71
CA PRO A 155 -0.60 -6.99 37.31
C PRO A 155 0.44 -7.46 36.28
N GLU A 156 1.72 -7.38 36.62
CA GLU A 156 2.82 -7.84 35.76
C GLU A 156 2.88 -9.37 35.58
N HIS A 157 2.25 -10.12 36.49
CA HIS A 157 2.17 -11.58 36.44
C HIS A 157 0.77 -12.08 36.07
N GLU A 158 -0.16 -11.18 35.85
CA GLU A 158 -1.52 -11.54 35.46
C GLU A 158 -1.53 -12.13 34.06
N SER A 159 -2.11 -13.30 33.90
CA SER A 159 -2.32 -13.98 32.63
C SER A 159 -3.62 -14.76 32.68
N ASN A 160 -4.39 -14.69 31.61
CA ASN A 160 -5.63 -15.46 31.45
C ASN A 160 -5.38 -16.91 31.00
N GLY A 161 -4.11 -17.36 30.99
CA GLY A 161 -3.72 -18.70 30.58
C GLY A 161 -2.32 -19.06 31.03
N MET A 162 -1.81 -20.19 30.51
CA MET A 162 -0.48 -20.69 30.82
C MET A 162 0.65 -19.81 30.29
N PHE A 163 0.40 -19.04 29.24
CA PHE A 163 1.41 -18.25 28.54
C PHE A 163 1.25 -16.78 28.90
N GLY A 164 2.38 -16.13 29.21
CA GLY A 164 2.42 -14.71 29.52
C GLY A 164 2.33 -13.83 28.28
N ARG A 165 2.08 -12.53 28.51
CA ARG A 165 1.84 -11.51 27.46
C ARG A 165 2.90 -11.47 26.34
N ASN A 166 4.17 -11.75 26.65
CA ASN A 166 5.23 -11.73 25.65
C ASN A 166 5.12 -12.89 24.65
N VAL A 167 4.66 -14.07 25.11
CA VAL A 167 4.37 -15.22 24.23
C VAL A 167 3.12 -14.93 23.39
N GLU A 168 2.07 -14.39 24.01
CA GLU A 168 0.83 -14.04 23.32
C GLU A 168 1.09 -12.98 22.22
N GLN A 169 1.86 -11.93 22.54
CA GLN A 169 2.30 -10.93 21.58
C GLN A 169 3.12 -11.55 20.43
N LEU A 170 4.07 -12.42 20.76
CA LEU A 170 4.93 -13.06 19.76
C LEU A 170 4.11 -13.88 18.76
N VAL A 171 3.07 -14.59 19.24
CA VAL A 171 2.13 -15.33 18.38
C VAL A 171 1.41 -14.39 17.42
N LEU A 172 0.84 -13.29 17.92
CA LEU A 172 0.17 -12.30 17.08
C LEU A 172 1.13 -11.66 16.08
N TYR A 173 2.32 -11.27 16.52
CA TYR A 173 3.33 -10.65 15.68
C TYR A 173 3.76 -11.56 14.53
N LEU A 174 4.10 -12.80 14.82
CA LEU A 174 4.51 -13.78 13.81
C LEU A 174 3.38 -14.14 12.85
N HIS A 175 2.15 -14.28 13.35
CA HIS A 175 1.03 -14.69 12.52
C HIS A 175 0.49 -13.56 11.65
N TYR A 176 0.31 -12.36 12.18
CA TYR A 176 -0.37 -11.26 11.51
C TYR A 176 0.58 -10.23 10.86
N ALA A 177 1.66 -9.87 11.55
CA ALA A 177 2.62 -8.91 10.99
C ALA A 177 3.56 -9.56 9.95
N HIS A 178 3.85 -10.86 10.09
CA HIS A 178 4.75 -11.63 9.23
C HIS A 178 4.06 -12.76 8.44
N PRO A 179 2.82 -12.64 8.05
CA PRO A 179 1.90 -13.62 7.45
C PRO A 179 2.35 -15.10 7.55
N LEU A 180 2.58 -15.63 8.73
CA LEU A 180 2.95 -17.03 8.93
C LEU A 180 1.73 -17.87 9.29
N SER A 181 1.60 -19.06 8.71
CA SER A 181 0.56 -20.00 9.13
C SER A 181 0.81 -20.48 10.57
N TYR A 182 -0.23 -20.88 11.29
CA TYR A 182 -0.08 -21.39 12.65
C TYR A 182 0.93 -22.54 12.77
N GLN A 183 1.03 -23.42 11.77
CA GLN A 183 2.04 -24.47 11.73
C GLN A 183 3.47 -23.90 11.66
N ARG A 184 3.70 -22.86 10.89
CA ARG A 184 5.01 -22.17 10.81
C ARG A 184 5.32 -21.45 12.12
N VAL A 185 4.34 -20.77 12.72
CA VAL A 185 4.49 -20.13 14.04
C VAL A 185 4.87 -21.20 15.09
N GLN A 186 4.17 -22.33 15.14
CA GLN A 186 4.49 -23.46 16.02
C GLN A 186 5.94 -23.92 15.83
N GLY A 187 6.38 -24.13 14.58
CA GLY A 187 7.75 -24.55 14.27
C GLY A 187 8.80 -23.55 14.72
N ILE A 188 8.56 -22.24 14.53
CA ILE A 188 9.48 -21.17 14.98
C ILE A 188 9.55 -21.15 16.52
N LEU A 189 8.41 -21.20 17.21
CA LEU A 189 8.37 -21.20 18.68
C LEU A 189 9.13 -22.39 19.26
N ALA A 190 8.98 -23.58 18.69
CA ALA A 190 9.71 -24.75 19.09
C ALA A 190 11.21 -24.64 18.82
N ALA A 191 11.61 -24.24 17.62
CA ALA A 191 13.00 -24.24 17.19
C ALA A 191 13.83 -23.09 17.76
N GLN A 192 13.26 -21.90 17.91
CA GLN A 192 14.00 -20.68 18.29
C GLN A 192 13.80 -20.29 19.77
N TYR A 193 12.67 -20.66 20.35
CA TYR A 193 12.27 -20.22 21.69
C TYR A 193 12.10 -21.37 22.66
N ASN A 194 12.38 -22.60 22.26
CA ASN A 194 12.18 -23.80 23.07
C ASN A 194 10.75 -23.88 23.70
N LEU A 195 9.74 -23.45 22.93
CA LEU A 195 8.34 -23.43 23.33
C LEU A 195 7.49 -24.34 22.45
N SER A 196 7.07 -25.47 23.00
CA SER A 196 6.17 -26.40 22.30
C SER A 196 4.72 -26.06 22.59
N LEU A 197 4.02 -25.44 21.61
CA LEU A 197 2.60 -25.12 21.68
C LEU A 197 1.82 -25.87 20.60
N GLY A 198 0.62 -26.39 20.98
CA GLY A 198 -0.31 -26.93 19.99
C GLY A 198 -0.99 -25.83 19.17
N ILE A 199 -1.44 -26.14 17.93
CA ILE A 199 -2.17 -25.19 17.09
C ILE A 199 -3.43 -24.66 17.80
N GLY A 200 -4.18 -25.52 18.50
CA GLY A 200 -5.33 -25.11 19.31
C GLY A 200 -4.97 -24.07 20.38
N THR A 201 -3.78 -24.17 20.98
CA THR A 201 -3.29 -23.20 21.96
C THR A 201 -3.03 -21.85 21.30
N LEU A 202 -2.44 -21.82 20.08
CA LEU A 202 -2.20 -20.59 19.32
C LEU A 202 -3.53 -19.91 18.98
N VAL A 203 -4.53 -20.66 18.53
CA VAL A 203 -5.88 -20.14 18.25
C VAL A 203 -6.54 -19.59 19.52
N ASN A 204 -6.43 -20.33 20.66
CA ASN A 204 -6.98 -19.87 21.95
C ASN A 204 -6.31 -18.59 22.47
N ILE A 205 -5.02 -18.39 22.20
CA ILE A 205 -4.32 -17.11 22.50
C ILE A 205 -4.98 -15.96 21.73
N VAL A 206 -5.18 -16.13 20.43
CA VAL A 206 -5.84 -15.11 19.59
C VAL A 206 -7.27 -14.84 20.07
N GLN A 207 -8.01 -15.91 20.42
CA GLN A 207 -9.40 -15.81 20.88
C GLN A 207 -9.50 -15.02 22.19
N ARG A 208 -8.61 -15.25 23.14
CA ARG A 208 -8.57 -14.47 24.39
C ARG A 208 -8.23 -13.01 24.19
N ALA A 209 -7.41 -12.70 23.18
CA ALA A 209 -7.03 -11.33 22.85
C ALA A 209 -8.14 -10.54 22.12
N GLN A 210 -9.10 -11.23 21.49
CA GLN A 210 -10.09 -10.65 20.57
C GLN A 210 -10.79 -9.41 21.11
N ALA A 211 -11.36 -9.46 22.31
CA ALA A 211 -12.12 -8.32 22.85
C ALA A 211 -11.27 -7.04 23.00
N ARG A 212 -9.99 -7.21 23.41
CA ARG A 212 -9.06 -6.08 23.53
C ARG A 212 -8.64 -5.56 22.16
N LEU A 213 -8.35 -6.45 21.21
CA LEU A 213 -8.00 -6.09 19.83
C LEU A 213 -9.16 -5.33 19.16
N ALA A 214 -10.38 -5.81 19.28
CA ALA A 214 -11.59 -5.16 18.76
C ALA A 214 -11.81 -3.77 19.38
N SER A 215 -11.59 -3.61 20.69
CA SER A 215 -11.70 -2.30 21.35
C SER A 215 -10.70 -1.28 20.81
N VAL A 216 -9.45 -1.71 20.56
CA VAL A 216 -8.43 -0.82 19.97
C VAL A 216 -8.74 -0.50 18.51
N ALA A 217 -9.18 -1.48 17.73
CA ALA A 217 -9.60 -1.26 16.34
C ALA A 217 -10.80 -0.31 16.26
N GLU A 218 -11.75 -0.41 17.18
CA GLU A 218 -12.88 0.50 17.30
C GLU A 218 -12.43 1.94 17.62
N SER A 219 -11.46 2.12 18.51
CA SER A 219 -10.85 3.43 18.77
C SER A 219 -10.19 4.02 17.51
N ILE A 220 -9.53 3.20 16.68
CA ILE A 220 -8.99 3.63 15.40
C ILE A 220 -10.12 4.05 14.44
N ARG A 221 -11.22 3.28 14.37
CA ARG A 221 -12.40 3.62 13.57
C ARG A 221 -12.96 4.99 13.95
N GLN A 222 -13.11 5.25 15.26
CA GLN A 222 -13.60 6.55 15.76
C GLN A 222 -12.66 7.70 15.39
N GLN A 223 -11.36 7.49 15.40
CA GLN A 223 -10.39 8.50 14.93
C GLN A 223 -10.50 8.75 13.42
N ILE A 224 -10.73 7.71 12.61
CA ILE A 224 -10.99 7.84 11.16
C ILE A 224 -12.25 8.69 10.92
N GLN A 225 -13.31 8.53 11.72
CA GLN A 225 -14.54 9.34 11.61
C GLN A 225 -14.31 10.84 11.84
N GLN A 226 -13.26 11.19 12.58
CA GLN A 226 -12.89 12.58 12.89
C GLN A 226 -11.88 13.17 11.90
N ALA A 227 -11.38 12.36 10.95
CA ALA A 227 -10.36 12.79 10.03
C ALA A 227 -10.91 13.71 8.92
N GLU A 228 -10.16 14.76 8.60
CA GLU A 228 -10.56 15.71 7.54
C GLU A 228 -10.37 15.11 6.14
N VAL A 229 -9.29 14.36 5.93
CA VAL A 229 -8.97 13.72 4.64
C VAL A 229 -8.90 12.22 4.82
N ILE A 230 -9.75 11.48 4.12
CA ILE A 230 -9.83 10.01 4.17
C ILE A 230 -9.57 9.44 2.79
N GLY A 231 -8.68 8.45 2.71
CA GLY A 231 -8.54 7.57 1.55
C GLY A 231 -9.22 6.23 1.82
N SER A 232 -9.85 5.65 0.81
CA SER A 232 -10.44 4.31 0.91
C SER A 232 -10.20 3.48 -0.34
N ASP A 233 -10.18 2.17 -0.15
CA ASP A 233 -10.06 1.19 -1.23
C ASP A 233 -10.58 -0.17 -0.74
N GLU A 234 -10.87 -1.11 -1.66
CA GLU A 234 -11.34 -2.43 -1.30
C GLU A 234 -10.70 -3.52 -2.17
N THR A 235 -10.67 -4.73 -1.64
CA THR A 235 -10.17 -5.90 -2.36
C THR A 235 -11.01 -7.13 -2.02
N GLY A 236 -11.18 -8.05 -2.99
CA GLY A 236 -11.90 -9.29 -2.72
C GLY A 236 -11.20 -10.14 -1.66
N ALA A 237 -11.95 -10.72 -0.74
CA ALA A 237 -11.52 -11.70 0.27
C ALA A 237 -12.36 -12.98 0.13
N ARG A 238 -11.87 -14.09 0.70
CA ARG A 238 -12.65 -15.34 0.81
C ARG A 238 -12.74 -15.74 2.26
N VAL A 239 -13.98 -15.94 2.73
CA VAL A 239 -14.29 -16.41 4.08
C VAL A 239 -15.17 -17.63 3.93
N ASP A 240 -14.76 -18.77 4.48
CA ASP A 240 -15.43 -20.08 4.34
C ASP A 240 -15.82 -20.42 2.88
N GLY A 241 -14.90 -20.13 1.95
CA GLY A 241 -15.15 -20.34 0.52
C GLY A 241 -16.08 -19.31 -0.15
N ILE A 242 -16.73 -18.42 0.60
CA ILE A 242 -17.61 -17.36 0.11
C ILE A 242 -16.81 -16.12 -0.23
N SER A 243 -17.15 -15.45 -1.34
CA SER A 243 -16.53 -14.19 -1.73
C SER A 243 -17.05 -13.06 -0.86
N GLN A 244 -16.13 -12.36 -0.21
CA GLN A 244 -16.37 -11.17 0.61
C GLN A 244 -15.45 -10.05 0.16
N TRP A 245 -15.57 -8.88 0.78
CA TRP A 245 -14.79 -7.68 0.50
C TRP A 245 -14.08 -7.20 1.74
N GLN A 246 -12.78 -6.98 1.59
CA GLN A 246 -11.99 -6.30 2.58
C GLN A 246 -11.84 -4.84 2.18
N TRP A 247 -12.27 -3.96 3.05
CA TRP A 247 -12.16 -2.52 2.95
C TRP A 247 -11.03 -1.97 3.79
N VAL A 248 -10.45 -0.85 3.34
CA VAL A 248 -9.56 -0.01 4.13
C VAL A 248 -10.05 1.43 4.10
N PHE A 249 -10.03 2.09 5.25
CA PHE A 249 -10.20 3.52 5.43
C PHE A 249 -8.94 4.03 6.10
N GLN A 250 -8.32 5.07 5.55
CA GLN A 250 -6.99 5.45 6.00
C GLN A 250 -6.72 6.95 5.93
N THR A 251 -5.81 7.39 6.78
CA THR A 251 -5.14 8.71 6.79
C THR A 251 -3.62 8.51 6.71
N PRO A 252 -2.79 9.56 6.71
CA PRO A 252 -1.35 9.39 6.80
C PRO A 252 -0.87 8.58 8.02
N ASP A 253 -1.58 8.62 9.15
CA ASP A 253 -1.21 8.03 10.43
C ASP A 253 -2.13 6.92 10.93
N LEU A 254 -3.29 6.71 10.29
CA LEU A 254 -4.31 5.72 10.67
C LEU A 254 -4.62 4.77 9.52
N ALA A 255 -5.02 3.54 9.84
CA ALA A 255 -5.64 2.62 8.90
C ALA A 255 -6.65 1.72 9.64
N TYR A 256 -7.89 1.75 9.22
CA TYR A 256 -8.95 0.87 9.70
C TYR A 256 -9.36 -0.11 8.61
N PHE A 257 -9.47 -1.38 8.97
CA PHE A 257 -9.87 -2.46 8.06
C PHE A 257 -11.14 -3.12 8.54
N THR A 258 -11.95 -3.57 7.60
CA THR A 258 -13.10 -4.44 7.86
C THR A 258 -13.27 -5.45 6.72
N ILE A 259 -13.83 -6.63 7.01
CA ILE A 259 -14.15 -7.65 6.01
C ILE A 259 -15.64 -7.94 6.12
N VAL A 260 -16.36 -7.74 5.00
CA VAL A 260 -17.82 -7.84 4.93
C VAL A 260 -18.24 -8.50 3.61
N ASP A 261 -19.46 -8.96 3.54
CA ASP A 261 -20.05 -9.60 2.36
C ASP A 261 -20.44 -8.62 1.24
N SER A 262 -20.45 -7.32 1.53
CA SER A 262 -20.93 -6.27 0.62
C SER A 262 -19.82 -5.36 0.09
N ARG A 263 -20.01 -4.87 -1.15
CA ARG A 263 -19.25 -3.79 -1.78
C ARG A 263 -20.07 -2.51 -1.93
N ALA A 264 -21.24 -2.47 -1.32
CA ALA A 264 -22.19 -1.38 -1.45
C ALA A 264 -21.89 -0.23 -0.48
N SER A 265 -22.60 0.88 -0.63
CA SER A 265 -22.41 2.11 0.16
C SER A 265 -22.74 1.95 1.65
N GLU A 266 -23.55 0.95 2.01
CA GLU A 266 -23.90 0.67 3.40
C GLU A 266 -22.67 0.34 4.25
N VAL A 267 -21.65 -0.27 3.66
CA VAL A 267 -20.38 -0.55 4.37
C VAL A 267 -19.73 0.75 4.83
N ILE A 268 -19.72 1.73 3.96
CA ILE A 268 -19.12 3.04 4.24
C ILE A 268 -19.92 3.74 5.35
N SER A 269 -21.24 3.75 5.25
CA SER A 269 -22.11 4.32 6.28
C SER A 269 -21.96 3.59 7.63
N THR A 270 -21.75 2.28 7.63
CA THR A 270 -21.47 1.52 8.86
C THR A 270 -20.13 1.92 9.51
N VAL A 271 -19.11 2.21 8.72
CA VAL A 271 -17.78 2.57 9.23
C VAL A 271 -17.73 4.03 9.66
N LEU A 272 -18.24 4.94 8.82
CA LEU A 272 -18.16 6.38 9.05
C LEU A 272 -19.32 6.95 9.85
N ASP A 273 -20.45 6.21 9.94
CA ASP A 273 -21.68 6.69 10.58
C ASP A 273 -22.14 8.01 9.92
N ASP A 274 -22.41 9.05 10.70
CA ASP A 274 -22.79 10.38 10.21
C ASP A 274 -21.57 11.29 9.88
N ALA A 275 -20.33 10.78 9.94
CA ALA A 275 -19.15 11.57 9.69
C ALA A 275 -19.06 11.97 8.22
N VAL A 276 -18.82 13.27 7.96
CA VAL A 276 -18.66 13.86 6.63
C VAL A 276 -17.25 14.42 6.51
N PRO A 277 -16.29 13.69 5.90
CA PRO A 277 -14.94 14.18 5.73
C PRO A 277 -14.90 15.41 4.82
N GLN A 278 -13.92 16.28 5.03
CA GLN A 278 -13.69 17.43 4.14
C GLN A 278 -13.29 16.95 2.74
N VAL A 279 -12.40 15.93 2.66
CA VAL A 279 -11.99 15.37 1.38
C VAL A 279 -11.99 13.84 1.43
N TRP A 280 -12.57 13.25 0.39
CA TRP A 280 -12.49 11.81 0.13
C TRP A 280 -11.59 11.52 -1.07
N VAL A 281 -10.57 10.69 -0.86
CA VAL A 281 -9.65 10.25 -1.92
C VAL A 281 -9.99 8.82 -2.35
N SER A 282 -10.35 8.61 -3.63
CA SER A 282 -10.77 7.30 -4.12
C SER A 282 -10.48 7.08 -5.61
N ASP A 283 -10.71 5.86 -6.09
CA ASP A 283 -10.59 5.47 -7.51
C ASP A 283 -11.84 5.74 -8.36
N LEU A 284 -12.85 6.42 -7.80
CA LEU A 284 -14.18 6.64 -8.40
C LEU A 284 -15.12 5.42 -8.35
N LEU A 285 -14.97 4.54 -7.38
CA LEU A 285 -15.98 3.53 -7.14
C LEU A 285 -17.31 4.20 -6.78
N SER A 286 -18.39 3.80 -7.45
CA SER A 286 -19.71 4.44 -7.26
C SER A 286 -20.22 4.41 -5.81
N SER A 287 -19.97 3.33 -5.07
CA SER A 287 -20.34 3.22 -3.67
C SER A 287 -19.62 4.24 -2.77
N GLN A 288 -18.38 4.59 -3.08
CA GLN A 288 -17.60 5.60 -2.35
C GLN A 288 -18.11 7.03 -2.65
N LEU A 289 -18.60 7.27 -3.86
CA LEU A 289 -19.17 8.57 -4.25
C LEU A 289 -20.60 8.80 -3.74
N CYS A 290 -21.27 7.77 -3.19
CA CYS A 290 -22.61 7.90 -2.61
C CYS A 290 -22.56 8.41 -1.17
N HIS A 291 -21.44 8.26 -0.46
CA HIS A 291 -21.29 8.81 0.90
C HIS A 291 -20.97 10.30 0.82
N PRO A 292 -21.60 11.15 1.65
CA PRO A 292 -21.36 12.58 1.61
C PRO A 292 -19.91 12.92 2.03
N ALA A 293 -19.26 13.78 1.25
CA ALA A 293 -18.01 14.44 1.57
C ALA A 293 -18.10 15.88 1.04
N GLN A 294 -17.38 16.83 1.65
CA GLN A 294 -17.39 18.20 1.17
C GLN A 294 -16.73 18.33 -0.21
N ALA A 295 -15.67 17.54 -0.44
CA ALA A 295 -14.98 17.46 -1.73
C ALA A 295 -14.42 16.05 -1.97
N TYR A 296 -14.09 15.76 -3.23
CA TYR A 296 -13.48 14.49 -3.63
C TYR A 296 -12.18 14.73 -4.35
N GLN A 297 -11.18 13.86 -4.15
CA GLN A 297 -9.99 13.76 -4.98
C GLN A 297 -9.99 12.42 -5.70
N VAL A 298 -9.94 12.46 -7.01
CA VAL A 298 -9.84 11.26 -7.84
C VAL A 298 -8.40 10.78 -7.90
N CYS A 299 -8.16 9.50 -7.74
CA CYS A 299 -6.86 8.88 -7.91
C CYS A 299 -6.34 9.05 -9.34
N LEU A 300 -5.40 9.95 -9.57
CA LEU A 300 -4.85 10.22 -10.91
C LEU A 300 -4.10 9.02 -11.49
N ALA A 301 -3.51 8.15 -10.66
CA ALA A 301 -2.84 6.94 -11.14
C ALA A 301 -3.79 5.99 -11.89
N HIS A 302 -5.05 5.87 -11.43
CA HIS A 302 -6.08 5.12 -12.14
C HIS A 302 -6.48 5.79 -13.45
N GLN A 303 -6.61 7.12 -13.45
CA GLN A 303 -6.96 7.85 -14.67
C GLN A 303 -5.86 7.77 -15.73
N VAL A 304 -4.59 7.82 -15.33
CA VAL A 304 -3.43 7.60 -16.22
C VAL A 304 -3.47 6.22 -16.87
N ARG A 305 -3.83 5.16 -16.12
CA ARG A 305 -3.98 3.80 -16.68
C ARG A 305 -5.16 3.70 -17.66
N ASP A 306 -6.30 4.32 -17.33
CA ASP A 306 -7.46 4.36 -18.22
C ASP A 306 -7.15 5.12 -19.52
N LEU A 307 -6.40 6.23 -19.45
CA LEU A 307 -5.92 6.97 -20.61
C LEU A 307 -4.93 6.16 -21.44
N GLN A 308 -4.04 5.39 -20.81
CA GLN A 308 -3.13 4.48 -21.48
C GLN A 308 -3.89 3.44 -22.31
N TYR A 309 -4.97 2.86 -21.76
CA TYR A 309 -5.82 1.94 -22.52
C TYR A 309 -6.40 2.60 -23.77
N VAL A 310 -6.86 3.86 -23.66
CA VAL A 310 -7.39 4.61 -24.80
C VAL A 310 -6.32 4.84 -25.86
N MET A 311 -5.09 5.14 -25.44
CA MET A 311 -3.97 5.32 -26.41
C MET A 311 -3.56 3.98 -27.06
N ASP A 312 -3.56 2.89 -26.30
CA ASP A 312 -3.25 1.56 -26.85
C ASP A 312 -4.31 1.10 -27.85
N ALA A 313 -5.59 1.48 -27.64
CA ALA A 313 -6.72 1.09 -28.49
C ALA A 313 -6.95 2.04 -29.66
N HIS A 314 -6.58 3.30 -29.54
CA HIS A 314 -6.86 4.36 -30.47
C HIS A 314 -5.70 5.35 -30.52
N ASP A 315 -5.32 5.79 -31.69
CA ASP A 315 -4.36 6.91 -31.82
C ASP A 315 -5.06 8.22 -31.40
N CYS A 316 -4.95 8.56 -30.12
CA CYS A 316 -5.75 9.61 -29.51
C CYS A 316 -4.86 10.65 -28.80
N SER A 317 -4.56 11.77 -29.48
CA SER A 317 -3.78 12.87 -28.92
C SER A 317 -4.43 13.46 -27.65
N TRP A 318 -5.77 13.56 -27.61
CA TRP A 318 -6.51 14.03 -26.44
C TRP A 318 -6.18 13.20 -25.18
N ALA A 319 -6.08 11.88 -25.32
CA ALA A 319 -5.72 11.02 -24.18
C ALA A 319 -4.26 11.19 -23.76
N SER A 320 -3.35 11.38 -24.71
CA SER A 320 -1.94 11.67 -24.47
C SER A 320 -1.73 12.99 -23.75
N ASP A 321 -2.43 14.04 -24.18
CA ASP A 321 -2.33 15.37 -23.58
C ASP A 321 -2.85 15.38 -22.13
N LEU A 322 -3.97 14.69 -21.87
CA LEU A 322 -4.48 14.52 -20.49
C LEU A 322 -3.57 13.69 -19.62
N GLN A 323 -2.99 12.60 -20.16
CA GLN A 323 -2.05 11.79 -19.41
C GLN A 323 -0.82 12.61 -19.00
N THR A 324 -0.29 13.42 -19.92
CA THR A 324 0.82 14.34 -19.66
C THR A 324 0.44 15.34 -18.58
N LEU A 325 -0.74 15.96 -18.68
CA LEU A 325 -1.24 16.90 -17.67
C LEU A 325 -1.31 16.24 -16.28
N PHE A 326 -1.85 15.02 -16.17
CA PHE A 326 -1.92 14.34 -14.87
C PHE A 326 -0.54 13.99 -14.31
N TYR A 327 0.46 13.65 -15.13
CA TYR A 327 1.84 13.48 -14.66
C TYR A 327 2.44 14.79 -14.17
N GLU A 328 2.17 15.91 -14.85
CA GLU A 328 2.61 17.25 -14.41
C GLU A 328 1.97 17.62 -13.07
N VAL A 329 0.66 17.37 -12.88
CA VAL A 329 -0.04 17.57 -11.61
C VAL A 329 0.62 16.77 -10.49
N MET A 330 0.82 15.45 -10.67
CA MET A 330 1.47 14.60 -9.67
C MET A 330 2.92 15.02 -9.37
N THR A 331 3.59 15.65 -10.31
CA THR A 331 4.94 16.18 -10.11
C THR A 331 4.89 17.48 -9.35
N LEU A 332 3.97 18.39 -9.72
CA LEU A 332 3.84 19.70 -9.11
C LEU A 332 3.42 19.64 -7.64
N THR A 333 2.58 18.67 -7.24
CA THR A 333 2.22 18.47 -5.82
C THR A 333 3.42 18.23 -4.89
N ARG A 334 4.56 17.78 -5.44
CA ARG A 334 5.82 17.56 -4.71
C ARG A 334 6.74 18.77 -4.73
N GLN A 335 6.34 19.85 -5.38
CA GLN A 335 7.17 21.03 -5.64
C GLN A 335 6.44 22.32 -5.23
N ARG A 336 5.72 22.28 -4.10
CA ARG A 336 4.89 23.40 -3.63
C ARG A 336 5.70 24.66 -3.29
N ASP A 337 6.97 24.50 -2.91
CA ASP A 337 7.87 25.60 -2.54
C ASP A 337 8.40 26.38 -3.78
N ARG A 338 7.99 25.99 -4.99
CA ARG A 338 8.41 26.69 -6.21
C ARG A 338 7.81 28.09 -6.24
N HIS A 339 8.61 29.07 -6.65
CA HIS A 339 8.18 30.47 -6.80
C HIS A 339 7.10 30.67 -7.89
N ASP A 340 6.98 29.74 -8.86
CA ASP A 340 6.02 29.76 -9.95
C ASP A 340 4.85 28.78 -9.75
N PHE A 341 4.65 28.27 -8.51
CA PHE A 341 3.65 27.24 -8.20
C PHE A 341 2.24 27.67 -8.59
N ASP A 342 1.77 28.82 -8.11
CA ASP A 342 0.40 29.30 -8.36
C ASP A 342 0.13 29.57 -9.84
N GLN A 343 1.14 30.08 -10.56
CA GLN A 343 1.03 30.26 -12.01
C GLN A 343 0.88 28.94 -12.74
N LYS A 344 1.64 27.92 -12.33
CA LYS A 344 1.54 26.56 -12.89
C LYS A 344 0.21 25.90 -12.56
N VAL A 345 -0.31 26.10 -11.36
CA VAL A 345 -1.64 25.62 -10.97
C VAL A 345 -2.70 26.20 -11.89
N THR A 346 -2.67 27.52 -12.12
CA THR A 346 -3.59 28.21 -13.03
C THR A 346 -3.49 27.65 -14.45
N ASP A 347 -2.27 27.51 -14.99
CA ASP A 347 -2.05 26.95 -16.33
C ASP A 347 -2.59 25.53 -16.47
N LEU A 348 -2.40 24.66 -15.45
CA LEU A 348 -2.92 23.29 -15.45
C LEU A 348 -4.45 23.25 -15.43
N HIS A 349 -5.10 24.14 -14.69
CA HIS A 349 -6.55 24.27 -14.70
C HIS A 349 -7.07 24.73 -16.08
N ASP A 350 -6.46 25.75 -16.67
CA ASP A 350 -6.84 26.27 -17.99
C ASP A 350 -6.61 25.22 -19.10
N ARG A 351 -5.53 24.46 -19.01
CA ARG A 351 -5.25 23.35 -19.96
C ARG A 351 -6.26 22.22 -19.81
N LEU A 352 -6.61 21.84 -18.58
CA LEU A 352 -7.65 20.85 -18.34
C LEU A 352 -8.98 21.28 -18.94
N ASP A 353 -9.40 22.51 -18.71
CA ASP A 353 -10.68 23.03 -19.20
C ASP A 353 -10.71 23.04 -20.74
N ARG A 354 -9.66 23.50 -21.41
CA ARG A 354 -9.55 23.42 -22.88
C ARG A 354 -9.63 21.99 -23.41
N LEU A 355 -8.99 21.03 -22.75
CA LEU A 355 -9.07 19.62 -23.14
C LEU A 355 -10.48 19.04 -22.95
N LEU A 356 -11.20 19.47 -21.89
CA LEU A 356 -12.57 19.07 -21.63
C LEU A 356 -13.62 19.77 -22.51
N GLU A 357 -13.31 20.86 -23.16
CA GLU A 357 -14.15 21.46 -24.22
C GLU A 357 -14.11 20.64 -25.51
N THR A 358 -13.00 19.95 -25.77
CA THR A 358 -12.81 19.15 -26.99
C THR A 358 -13.50 17.79 -26.85
N TYR A 359 -14.54 17.54 -27.65
CA TYR A 359 -15.24 16.25 -27.65
C TYR A 359 -14.45 15.21 -28.45
N PRO A 360 -13.97 14.13 -27.84
CA PRO A 360 -13.12 13.14 -28.51
C PRO A 360 -13.93 12.20 -29.41
N LYS A 361 -13.27 11.58 -30.39
CA LYS A 361 -13.93 10.80 -31.43
C LYS A 361 -14.32 9.37 -31.02
N SER A 362 -13.47 8.66 -30.25
CA SER A 362 -13.71 7.26 -29.92
C SER A 362 -14.68 7.07 -28.76
N ALA A 363 -15.43 5.99 -28.73
CA ALA A 363 -16.37 5.69 -27.65
C ALA A 363 -15.67 5.56 -26.27
N ASP A 364 -14.47 4.98 -26.25
CA ASP A 364 -13.69 4.83 -25.01
C ASP A 364 -13.21 6.21 -24.50
N SER A 365 -12.75 7.10 -25.38
CA SER A 365 -12.39 8.48 -25.03
C SER A 365 -13.61 9.28 -24.57
N GLN A 366 -14.76 9.14 -25.24
CA GLN A 366 -16.01 9.81 -24.87
C GLN A 366 -16.50 9.40 -23.47
N ARG A 367 -16.31 8.13 -23.08
CA ARG A 367 -16.62 7.63 -21.75
C ARG A 367 -15.75 8.35 -20.70
N LEU A 368 -14.44 8.47 -20.92
CA LEU A 368 -13.53 9.18 -20.01
C LEU A 368 -13.83 10.69 -20.00
N TRP A 369 -14.11 11.30 -21.14
CA TRP A 369 -14.46 12.70 -21.25
C TRP A 369 -15.72 13.05 -20.41
N ARG A 370 -16.80 12.23 -20.49
CA ARG A 370 -17.99 12.42 -19.64
C ARG A 370 -17.64 12.29 -18.15
N ARG A 371 -16.82 11.33 -17.80
CA ARG A 371 -16.33 11.14 -16.43
C ARG A 371 -15.58 12.36 -15.94
N TYR A 372 -14.62 12.86 -16.71
CA TYR A 372 -13.78 13.99 -16.31
C TYR A 372 -14.55 15.30 -16.25
N ARG A 373 -15.49 15.54 -17.14
CA ARG A 373 -16.40 16.69 -17.03
C ARG A 373 -17.27 16.63 -15.79
N LYS A 374 -17.83 15.46 -15.48
CA LYS A 374 -18.67 15.26 -14.29
C LYS A 374 -17.89 15.49 -12.99
N HIS A 375 -16.61 15.11 -12.96
CA HIS A 375 -15.78 15.13 -11.75
C HIS A 375 -14.60 16.12 -11.90
N ARG A 376 -14.78 17.19 -12.68
CA ARG A 376 -13.72 18.15 -13.01
C ARG A 376 -13.00 18.68 -11.77
N ASP A 377 -13.74 19.10 -10.76
CA ASP A 377 -13.18 19.69 -9.54
C ASP A 377 -12.43 18.66 -8.70
N ALA A 378 -12.81 17.39 -8.80
CA ALA A 378 -12.16 16.29 -8.11
C ALA A 378 -10.83 15.82 -8.75
N LEU A 379 -10.49 16.27 -9.94
CA LEU A 379 -9.26 15.86 -10.64
C LEU A 379 -8.02 16.60 -10.12
N LEU A 380 -8.15 17.87 -9.78
CA LEU A 380 -7.02 18.74 -9.43
C LEU A 380 -7.08 19.29 -7.99
N LEU A 381 -7.98 18.80 -7.15
CA LEU A 381 -8.11 19.26 -5.76
C LEU A 381 -6.80 19.16 -4.97
N CYS A 382 -5.99 18.16 -5.26
CA CYS A 382 -4.67 17.97 -4.69
C CYS A 382 -3.69 19.14 -4.94
N LEU A 383 -3.94 20.03 -5.88
CA LEU A 383 -3.16 21.25 -6.08
C LEU A 383 -3.56 22.36 -5.11
N ALA A 384 -4.83 22.41 -4.72
CA ALA A 384 -5.36 23.42 -3.79
C ALA A 384 -5.06 23.11 -2.32
N ARG A 385 -4.81 21.82 -1.97
CA ARG A 385 -4.58 21.37 -0.59
C ARG A 385 -3.33 20.49 -0.53
N ASP A 386 -2.44 20.77 0.40
CA ASP A 386 -1.16 20.04 0.60
C ASP A 386 -1.35 18.69 1.32
N ASP A 387 -2.39 18.57 2.12
CA ASP A 387 -2.79 17.35 2.83
C ASP A 387 -3.55 16.34 1.93
N VAL A 388 -3.93 16.73 0.69
CA VAL A 388 -4.65 15.88 -0.24
C VAL A 388 -3.68 15.24 -1.25
N PRO A 389 -3.48 13.91 -1.20
CA PRO A 389 -2.61 13.23 -2.15
C PRO A 389 -3.24 13.15 -3.56
N PRO A 390 -2.45 13.25 -4.64
CA PRO A 390 -2.96 13.12 -6.00
C PRO A 390 -3.37 11.68 -6.38
N THR A 391 -3.03 10.70 -5.54
CA THR A 391 -3.28 9.28 -5.81
C THR A 391 -3.76 8.56 -4.55
N ASN A 392 -4.50 7.46 -4.73
CA ASN A 392 -4.94 6.58 -3.63
C ASN A 392 -3.93 5.46 -3.32
N ASN A 393 -2.65 5.64 -3.67
CA ASN A 393 -1.61 4.61 -3.50
C ASN A 393 -1.45 4.15 -2.04
N ALA A 394 -1.71 5.01 -1.06
CA ALA A 394 -1.61 4.67 0.36
C ALA A 394 -2.63 3.58 0.75
N SER A 395 -3.86 3.66 0.23
CA SER A 395 -4.89 2.62 0.42
C SER A 395 -4.52 1.31 -0.29
N GLU A 396 -4.04 1.40 -1.56
CA GLU A 396 -3.58 0.23 -2.32
C GLU A 396 -2.41 -0.49 -1.60
N GLN A 397 -1.45 0.27 -1.05
CA GLN A 397 -0.31 -0.29 -0.30
C GLN A 397 -0.75 -0.97 0.99
N ALA A 398 -1.70 -0.37 1.72
CA ALA A 398 -2.25 -0.97 2.94
C ALA A 398 -2.92 -2.32 2.67
N LEU A 399 -3.67 -2.44 1.56
CA LEU A 399 -4.29 -3.71 1.15
C LEU A 399 -3.30 -4.75 0.64
N ARG A 400 -2.11 -4.35 0.19
CA ARG A 400 -1.11 -5.29 -0.39
C ARG A 400 -0.66 -6.35 0.62
N ASN A 401 -0.44 -5.97 1.88
CA ASN A 401 -0.06 -6.91 2.95
C ASN A 401 -1.16 -7.96 3.17
N SER A 402 -2.40 -7.55 3.11
CA SER A 402 -3.55 -8.46 3.21
C SER A 402 -3.63 -9.43 2.03
N VAL A 403 -3.33 -9.00 0.83
CA VAL A 403 -3.26 -9.90 -0.34
C VAL A 403 -2.20 -10.97 -0.14
N ILE A 404 -1.03 -10.62 0.41
CA ILE A 404 0.04 -11.57 0.73
C ILE A 404 -0.43 -12.55 1.80
N TYR A 405 -0.99 -12.06 2.90
CA TYR A 405 -1.51 -12.89 4.00
C TYR A 405 -2.50 -13.93 3.47
N ARG A 406 -3.52 -13.51 2.71
CA ARG A 406 -4.52 -14.41 2.14
C ARG A 406 -3.94 -15.46 1.19
N LYS A 407 -2.88 -15.14 0.45
CA LYS A 407 -2.18 -16.12 -0.41
C LYS A 407 -1.44 -17.17 0.42
N VAL A 408 -0.89 -16.79 1.58
CA VAL A 408 -0.16 -17.71 2.46
C VAL A 408 -1.11 -18.65 3.22
N ILE A 409 -2.22 -18.12 3.74
CA ILE A 409 -3.17 -18.90 4.56
C ILE A 409 -4.28 -19.58 3.73
N GLY A 410 -4.43 -19.24 2.45
CA GLY A 410 -5.46 -19.79 1.56
C GLY A 410 -6.87 -19.22 1.79
N GLY A 411 -7.00 -18.05 2.40
CA GLY A 411 -8.27 -17.41 2.78
C GLY A 411 -8.65 -17.67 4.24
N PHE A 412 -9.72 -17.02 4.67
CA PHE A 412 -10.24 -17.17 6.04
C PHE A 412 -11.18 -18.37 6.13
N ARG A 413 -11.13 -19.10 7.25
CA ARG A 413 -11.96 -20.28 7.48
C ARG A 413 -13.27 -19.97 8.22
N THR A 414 -13.35 -18.80 8.86
CA THR A 414 -14.51 -18.37 9.65
C THR A 414 -14.62 -16.85 9.62
N ASP A 415 -15.82 -16.33 9.80
CA ASP A 415 -16.08 -14.88 9.94
C ASP A 415 -15.32 -14.31 11.14
N TRP A 416 -15.28 -15.05 12.25
CA TRP A 416 -14.49 -14.70 13.43
C TRP A 416 -13.02 -14.47 13.09
N GLY A 417 -12.40 -15.39 12.35
CA GLY A 417 -10.99 -15.28 11.95
C GLY A 417 -10.74 -14.11 11.01
N ALA A 418 -11.69 -13.80 10.12
CA ALA A 418 -11.62 -12.66 9.22
C ALA A 418 -11.72 -11.34 9.99
N GLN A 419 -12.64 -11.24 10.97
CA GLN A 419 -12.81 -10.03 11.79
C GLN A 419 -11.59 -9.78 12.67
N VAL A 420 -11.09 -10.78 13.40
CA VAL A 420 -9.87 -10.63 14.21
C VAL A 420 -8.67 -10.22 13.33
N TYR A 421 -8.57 -10.77 12.12
CA TYR A 421 -7.53 -10.33 11.19
C TYR A 421 -7.68 -8.84 10.85
N ALA A 422 -8.88 -8.36 10.55
CA ALA A 422 -9.13 -6.96 10.24
C ALA A 422 -8.76 -6.04 11.42
N ASP A 423 -9.15 -6.43 12.65
CA ASP A 423 -8.84 -5.69 13.87
C ASP A 423 -7.33 -5.59 14.10
N VAL A 424 -6.62 -6.72 14.02
CA VAL A 424 -5.15 -6.77 14.21
C VAL A 424 -4.43 -6.01 13.11
N LEU A 425 -4.90 -6.11 11.86
CA LEU A 425 -4.31 -5.38 10.74
C LEU A 425 -4.48 -3.87 10.91
N SER A 426 -5.63 -3.42 11.42
CA SER A 426 -5.87 -2.01 11.75
C SER A 426 -4.84 -1.48 12.76
N ILE A 427 -4.56 -2.27 13.79
CA ILE A 427 -3.57 -1.94 14.82
C ILE A 427 -2.15 -1.92 14.22
N ILE A 428 -1.77 -2.96 13.48
CA ILE A 428 -0.43 -3.09 12.91
C ILE A 428 -0.14 -1.98 11.91
N GLU A 429 -1.08 -1.69 11.00
CA GLU A 429 -0.87 -0.67 9.98
C GLU A 429 -0.89 0.74 10.58
N THR A 430 -1.71 0.99 11.60
CA THR A 430 -1.70 2.26 12.35
C THR A 430 -0.38 2.44 13.09
N ALA A 431 0.11 1.40 13.81
CA ALA A 431 1.41 1.46 14.48
C ALA A 431 2.56 1.74 13.49
N ARG A 432 2.53 1.07 12.33
CA ARG A 432 3.53 1.26 11.27
C ARG A 432 3.52 2.69 10.72
N ARG A 433 2.36 3.26 10.47
CA ARG A 433 2.20 4.63 9.97
C ARG A 433 2.69 5.67 10.98
N ARG A 434 2.48 5.43 12.27
CA ARG A 434 2.99 6.25 13.38
C ARG A 434 4.45 6.00 13.74
N GLY A 435 5.16 5.16 13.00
CA GLY A 435 6.57 4.82 13.28
C GLY A 435 6.78 4.07 14.60
N GLN A 436 5.72 3.46 15.16
CA GLN A 436 5.78 2.75 16.43
C GLN A 436 6.28 1.31 16.26
N ASN A 437 6.90 0.77 17.31
CA ASN A 437 7.32 -0.62 17.33
C ASN A 437 6.09 -1.54 17.50
N ILE A 438 5.77 -2.28 16.44
CA ILE A 438 4.58 -3.16 16.39
C ILE A 438 4.57 -4.17 17.54
N ALA A 439 5.73 -4.78 17.87
CA ALA A 439 5.82 -5.76 18.95
C ALA A 439 5.49 -5.12 20.31
N GLN A 440 6.02 -3.94 20.60
CA GLN A 440 5.73 -3.19 21.82
C GLN A 440 4.27 -2.74 21.87
N THR A 441 3.71 -2.29 20.75
CA THR A 441 2.28 -1.96 20.63
C THR A 441 1.39 -3.16 21.00
N LEU A 442 1.69 -4.33 20.46
CA LEU A 442 0.94 -5.54 20.79
C LEU A 442 1.09 -5.95 22.26
N VAL A 443 2.29 -5.82 22.86
CA VAL A 443 2.49 -6.07 24.30
C VAL A 443 1.63 -5.14 25.15
N ALA A 444 1.55 -3.87 24.80
CA ALA A 444 0.77 -2.87 25.54
C ALA A 444 -0.75 -3.22 25.58
N ILE A 445 -1.28 -3.83 24.51
CA ILE A 445 -2.67 -4.29 24.46
C ILE A 445 -2.94 -5.41 25.47
N PHE A 446 -1.94 -6.24 25.80
CA PHE A 446 -2.06 -7.30 26.81
C PHE A 446 -1.79 -6.79 28.23
N ALA A 447 -1.28 -5.58 28.42
CA ALA A 447 -1.14 -5.00 29.73
C ALA A 447 -2.51 -4.67 30.35
N SER A 448 -2.70 -5.03 31.64
CA SER A 448 -3.98 -5.02 32.36
C SER A 448 -4.44 -3.61 32.77
N GLN A 449 -4.38 -2.61 31.93
CA GLN A 449 -5.02 -1.32 32.24
C GLN A 449 -6.22 -1.09 31.29
N PRO A 450 -7.41 -0.80 31.81
CA PRO A 450 -8.51 -0.29 31.00
C PRO A 450 -8.10 1.11 30.53
N ALA A 451 -8.25 1.36 29.25
CA ALA A 451 -7.89 2.59 28.56
C ALA A 451 -6.38 2.71 28.20
N PHE A 452 -5.91 1.87 27.29
CA PHE A 452 -4.94 2.33 26.31
C PHE A 452 -5.67 3.29 25.38
N SER A 453 -5.81 4.54 25.78
CA SER A 453 -6.24 5.58 24.87
C SER A 453 -5.06 5.83 23.91
N TRP A 454 -5.28 5.61 22.64
CA TRP A 454 -4.40 6.05 21.58
C TRP A 454 -4.49 7.58 21.44
N GLN A 455 -4.09 8.30 22.51
CA GLN A 455 -3.89 9.74 22.42
C GLN A 455 -2.53 9.93 21.75
N GLY A 456 -2.52 10.48 20.55
CA GLY A 456 -1.31 10.93 19.92
C GLY A 456 -0.70 12.05 20.76
N GLU A 457 0.57 11.87 21.19
CA GLU A 457 1.49 12.95 21.45
C GLU A 457 2.24 13.29 20.15
#